data_68bcf439c6303fdafe8ee8f469909478
#
_entry.id   68bcf439c6303fdafe8ee8f469909478
#
_cell.length_a   1.000
_cell.length_b   1.000
_cell.length_c   1.000
_cell.angle_alpha   90.00
_cell.angle_beta   90.00
_cell.angle_gamma   90.00
#
_symmetry.space_group_name_H-M   'P 1'
#
loop_
_entity.id
_entity.type
_entity.pdbx_description
1 polymer ?
#
loop_
_entity_poly.entity_id
_entity_poly.type
_entity_poly.pdbx_seq_one_letter_code
_entity_poly.pdbx_strand_id
1 'polypeptide(L)'
;MFDRFTGVKERATGEGTHFLIPWLQRAILYDVRIKPRTISTTTGSKDLQMVTLSLRVLSRPDVGHLSKIYQSLGLDYDERVLPSIGNEVLKAIVAQFDAAELITQREVVSARIREDLLTRAREFNILLEDVSITHLTFGQEFTKAVEQKQIAQQDAERAKFVVEKAEQERQASVIRAEGEAEGASLITKALDKAGDGLLAVRRIETSQQIAKT
;
A
#
# COMPACT_ATOMS: atom_id res chain seq x y z
N MET A 1 -24.39 23.45 -28.78
CA MET A 1 -25.69 24.05 -29.11
C MET A 1 -26.59 23.00 -29.74
N PHE A 2 -27.84 22.97 -29.36
CA PHE A 2 -28.88 22.14 -29.97
C PHE A 2 -29.73 23.01 -30.89
N ASP A 3 -29.88 22.63 -32.15
CA ASP A 3 -30.71 23.28 -33.14
C ASP A 3 -31.90 22.36 -33.48
N ARG A 4 -33.10 22.92 -33.59
CA ARG A 4 -34.32 22.16 -33.77
C ARG A 4 -34.42 21.48 -35.15
N PHE A 5 -33.69 21.98 -36.15
CA PHE A 5 -33.69 21.42 -37.50
C PHE A 5 -32.48 20.51 -37.77
N THR A 6 -31.32 20.88 -37.27
CA THR A 6 -30.06 20.16 -37.54
C THR A 6 -29.56 19.29 -36.39
N GLY A 7 -30.26 19.34 -35.24
CA GLY A 7 -29.87 18.57 -34.07
C GLY A 7 -28.70 19.17 -33.29
N VAL A 8 -27.86 18.32 -32.70
CA VAL A 8 -26.69 18.75 -31.92
C VAL A 8 -25.58 19.20 -32.88
N LYS A 9 -25.13 20.46 -32.77
CA LYS A 9 -23.98 20.95 -33.55
C LYS A 9 -22.71 20.21 -33.12
N GLU A 10 -21.93 19.74 -34.07
CA GLU A 10 -20.69 18.99 -33.83
C GLU A 10 -19.62 19.77 -33.08
N ARG A 11 -19.54 21.09 -33.32
CA ARG A 11 -18.57 21.94 -32.64
C ARG A 11 -19.09 22.44 -31.29
N ALA A 12 -18.33 22.20 -30.24
CA ALA A 12 -18.51 22.90 -28.98
C ALA A 12 -18.18 24.40 -29.20
N THR A 13 -19.02 25.27 -28.68
CA THR A 13 -18.80 26.71 -28.68
C THR A 13 -18.07 27.08 -27.41
N GLY A 14 -16.96 27.81 -27.52
CA GLY A 14 -16.15 28.24 -26.38
C GLY A 14 -16.86 29.26 -25.49
N GLU A 15 -16.16 29.72 -24.48
CA GLU A 15 -16.61 30.78 -23.57
C GLU A 15 -16.76 32.09 -24.32
N GLY A 16 -17.77 32.89 -23.96
CA GLY A 16 -18.00 34.20 -24.53
C GLY A 16 -19.47 34.49 -24.80
N THR A 17 -19.71 35.63 -25.48
CA THR A 17 -21.04 36.08 -25.87
C THR A 17 -21.43 35.45 -27.20
N HIS A 18 -22.54 34.75 -27.25
CA HIS A 18 -23.05 34.11 -28.45
C HIS A 18 -24.50 34.50 -28.66
N PHE A 19 -24.84 34.79 -29.93
CA PHE A 19 -26.21 35.07 -30.30
C PHE A 19 -26.97 33.76 -30.53
N LEU A 20 -28.13 33.66 -29.90
CA LEU A 20 -29.04 32.52 -29.99
C LEU A 20 -30.38 32.96 -30.52
N ILE A 21 -30.97 32.19 -31.38
CA ILE A 21 -32.36 32.37 -31.81
C ILE A 21 -33.25 31.56 -30.84
N PRO A 22 -34.02 32.23 -29.94
CA PRO A 22 -34.65 31.57 -28.81
C PRO A 22 -35.61 30.42 -29.15
N TRP A 23 -36.21 30.42 -30.33
CA TRP A 23 -37.16 29.40 -30.73
C TRP A 23 -36.53 28.20 -31.46
N LEU A 24 -35.37 28.42 -32.08
CA LEU A 24 -34.71 27.44 -32.91
C LEU A 24 -33.52 26.78 -32.20
N GLN A 25 -32.86 27.51 -31.33
CA GLN A 25 -31.61 27.07 -30.73
C GLN A 25 -31.69 27.05 -29.21
N ARG A 26 -31.14 26.00 -28.63
CA ARG A 26 -31.00 25.85 -27.17
C ARG A 26 -29.52 25.68 -26.81
N ALA A 27 -29.02 26.54 -25.93
CA ALA A 27 -27.70 26.37 -25.35
C ALA A 27 -27.74 25.26 -24.29
N ILE A 28 -26.78 24.34 -24.38
CA ILE A 28 -26.53 23.31 -23.36
C ILE A 28 -25.16 23.61 -22.79
N LEU A 29 -25.14 23.91 -21.49
CA LEU A 29 -23.93 24.23 -20.76
C LEU A 29 -23.29 22.93 -20.27
N TYR A 30 -22.01 22.76 -20.59
CA TYR A 30 -21.18 21.68 -20.07
C TYR A 30 -20.12 22.23 -19.16
N ASP A 31 -19.98 21.62 -17.99
CA ASP A 31 -18.88 21.91 -17.07
C ASP A 31 -17.69 21.01 -17.45
N VAL A 32 -16.60 21.63 -17.91
CA VAL A 32 -15.37 20.96 -18.36
C VAL A 32 -14.31 20.84 -17.26
N ARG A 33 -14.65 21.27 -16.03
CA ARG A 33 -13.73 21.19 -14.91
C ARG A 33 -13.53 19.73 -14.47
N ILE A 34 -12.42 19.50 -13.82
CA ILE A 34 -12.13 18.19 -13.20
C ILE A 34 -13.09 17.99 -12.02
N LYS A 35 -13.83 16.89 -12.04
CA LYS A 35 -14.75 16.51 -10.98
C LYS A 35 -14.27 15.24 -10.30
N PRO A 36 -14.18 15.23 -8.95
CA PRO A 36 -13.93 14.01 -8.20
C PRO A 36 -15.20 13.18 -8.10
N ARG A 37 -15.08 11.87 -8.37
CA ARG A 37 -16.13 10.89 -8.12
C ARG A 37 -15.58 9.74 -7.30
N THR A 38 -16.36 9.29 -6.32
CA THR A 38 -16.05 8.13 -5.50
C THR A 38 -16.96 6.99 -5.92
N ILE A 39 -16.35 5.85 -6.23
CA ILE A 39 -17.02 4.62 -6.63
C ILE A 39 -16.71 3.60 -5.56
N SER A 40 -17.72 3.08 -4.89
CA SER A 40 -17.60 2.00 -3.91
C SER A 40 -18.23 0.74 -4.45
N THR A 41 -17.49 -0.36 -4.40
CA THR A 41 -17.99 -1.67 -4.84
C THR A 41 -17.56 -2.76 -3.89
N THR A 42 -18.39 -3.77 -3.75
CA THR A 42 -18.07 -5.00 -3.01
C THR A 42 -18.00 -6.14 -4.00
N THR A 43 -16.89 -6.86 -3.98
CA THR A 43 -16.61 -7.97 -4.92
C THR A 43 -15.85 -9.09 -4.22
N GLY A 44 -15.91 -10.30 -4.78
CA GLY A 44 -15.09 -11.42 -4.32
C GLY A 44 -13.69 -11.37 -4.94
N SER A 45 -12.69 -11.65 -4.14
CA SER A 45 -11.32 -11.90 -4.60
C SER A 45 -11.22 -13.31 -5.20
N LYS A 46 -10.05 -13.66 -5.74
CA LYS A 46 -9.78 -14.97 -6.32
C LYS A 46 -9.97 -16.11 -5.30
N ASP A 47 -9.63 -15.88 -4.05
CA ASP A 47 -9.82 -16.79 -2.92
C ASP A 47 -11.23 -16.69 -2.28
N LEU A 48 -12.21 -16.15 -3.01
CA LEU A 48 -13.62 -16.00 -2.63
C LEU A 48 -13.86 -15.15 -1.37
N GLN A 49 -12.91 -14.30 -1.00
CA GLN A 49 -13.09 -13.36 0.10
C GLN A 49 -13.82 -12.11 -0.37
N MET A 50 -14.82 -11.67 0.42
CA MET A 50 -15.54 -10.44 0.11
C MET A 50 -14.67 -9.23 0.45
N VAL A 51 -14.45 -8.38 -0.55
CA VAL A 51 -13.62 -7.18 -0.47
C VAL A 51 -14.47 -5.98 -0.85
N THR A 52 -14.50 -4.97 0.00
CA THR A 52 -15.11 -3.67 -0.30
C THR A 52 -14.01 -2.68 -0.65
N LEU A 53 -14.10 -2.14 -1.85
CA LEU A 53 -13.15 -1.19 -2.42
C LEU A 53 -13.84 0.15 -2.66
N SER A 54 -13.16 1.24 -2.32
CA SER A 54 -13.55 2.59 -2.69
C SER A 54 -12.47 3.22 -3.54
N LEU A 55 -12.86 3.63 -4.74
CA LEU A 55 -12.02 4.25 -5.74
C LEU A 55 -12.39 5.72 -5.88
N ARG A 56 -11.41 6.61 -5.84
CA ARG A 56 -11.59 8.01 -6.19
C ARG A 56 -11.04 8.26 -7.58
N VAL A 57 -11.90 8.79 -8.44
CA VAL A 57 -11.58 9.09 -9.84
C VAL A 57 -11.71 10.58 -10.08
N LEU A 58 -10.69 11.20 -10.64
CA LEU A 58 -10.72 12.57 -11.12
C LEU A 58 -10.94 12.54 -12.64
N SER A 59 -12.08 13.03 -13.09
CA SER A 59 -12.47 12.97 -14.50
C SER A 59 -12.91 14.32 -15.04
N ARG A 60 -12.71 14.49 -16.34
CA ARG A 60 -13.27 15.59 -17.12
C ARG A 60 -13.72 15.09 -18.48
N PRO A 61 -14.69 15.75 -19.13
CA PRO A 61 -15.07 15.40 -20.50
C PRO A 61 -14.01 15.88 -21.50
N ASP A 62 -13.87 15.14 -22.58
CA ASP A 62 -13.06 15.63 -23.72
C ASP A 62 -13.79 16.76 -24.45
N VAL A 63 -13.19 17.93 -24.43
CA VAL A 63 -13.76 19.14 -25.04
C VAL A 63 -13.98 18.97 -26.56
N GLY A 64 -13.10 18.20 -27.21
CA GLY A 64 -13.22 17.93 -28.65
C GLY A 64 -14.42 17.06 -29.03
N HIS A 65 -14.92 16.26 -28.09
CA HIS A 65 -15.98 15.28 -28.34
C HIS A 65 -17.26 15.51 -27.52
N LEU A 66 -17.46 16.72 -26.98
CA LEU A 66 -18.62 17.03 -26.12
C LEU A 66 -19.96 16.79 -26.81
N SER A 67 -20.06 17.02 -28.13
CA SER A 67 -21.27 16.75 -28.89
C SER A 67 -21.63 15.28 -28.93
N LYS A 68 -20.63 14.39 -29.07
CA LYS A 68 -20.81 12.94 -29.03
C LYS A 68 -21.19 12.45 -27.65
N ILE A 69 -20.53 12.97 -26.60
CA ILE A 69 -20.87 12.66 -25.21
C ILE A 69 -22.33 13.00 -24.93
N TYR A 70 -22.77 14.19 -25.35
CA TYR A 70 -24.15 14.59 -25.15
C TYR A 70 -25.17 13.72 -25.91
N GLN A 71 -24.86 13.32 -27.15
CA GLN A 71 -25.73 12.48 -27.95
C GLN A 71 -25.86 11.07 -27.41
N SER A 72 -24.76 10.49 -26.89
CA SER A 72 -24.71 9.10 -26.44
C SER A 72 -25.01 8.92 -24.95
N LEU A 73 -24.57 9.85 -24.11
CA LEU A 73 -24.56 9.70 -22.65
C LEU A 73 -25.44 10.74 -21.93
N GLY A 74 -25.68 11.91 -22.54
CA GLY A 74 -26.41 13.01 -21.92
C GLY A 74 -25.53 13.90 -21.03
N LEU A 75 -26.17 14.67 -20.14
CA LEU A 75 -25.49 15.60 -19.22
C LEU A 75 -24.88 14.86 -18.01
N ASP A 76 -25.53 13.81 -17.58
CA ASP A 76 -25.18 13.07 -16.35
C ASP A 76 -24.22 11.89 -16.65
N TYR A 77 -23.35 12.04 -17.64
CA TYR A 77 -22.40 11.00 -18.07
C TYR A 77 -21.49 10.52 -16.92
N ASP A 78 -21.07 11.43 -16.04
CA ASP A 78 -20.19 11.17 -14.92
C ASP A 78 -20.90 10.37 -13.79
N GLU A 79 -22.21 10.51 -13.64
CA GLU A 79 -22.98 9.78 -12.62
C GLU A 79 -23.40 8.38 -13.05
N ARG A 80 -23.52 8.16 -14.34
CA ARG A 80 -24.05 6.88 -14.87
C ARG A 80 -22.93 5.99 -15.41
N VAL A 81 -22.03 6.55 -16.20
CA VAL A 81 -21.02 5.78 -16.94
C VAL A 81 -19.81 5.46 -16.09
N LEU A 82 -19.27 6.42 -15.35
CA LEU A 82 -18.09 6.19 -14.52
C LEU A 82 -18.28 5.10 -13.45
N PRO A 83 -19.38 5.07 -12.68
CA PRO A 83 -19.59 3.98 -11.74
C PRO A 83 -19.79 2.62 -12.41
N SER A 84 -20.42 2.59 -13.59
CA SER A 84 -20.63 1.34 -14.35
C SER A 84 -19.30 0.75 -14.80
N ILE A 85 -18.47 1.55 -15.49
CA ILE A 85 -17.14 1.14 -15.95
C ILE A 85 -16.23 0.81 -14.74
N GLY A 86 -16.26 1.66 -13.71
CA GLY A 86 -15.47 1.47 -12.51
C GLY A 86 -15.78 0.15 -11.80
N ASN A 87 -17.06 -0.17 -11.66
CA ASN A 87 -17.49 -1.44 -11.06
C ASN A 87 -17.09 -2.65 -11.92
N GLU A 88 -17.21 -2.55 -13.24
CA GLU A 88 -16.80 -3.61 -14.16
C GLU A 88 -15.31 -3.89 -14.05
N VAL A 89 -14.48 -2.87 -14.19
CA VAL A 89 -13.02 -3.00 -14.14
C VAL A 89 -12.55 -3.47 -12.75
N LEU A 90 -13.12 -2.90 -11.67
CA LEU A 90 -12.78 -3.33 -10.32
C LEU A 90 -13.09 -4.79 -10.08
N LYS A 91 -14.28 -5.25 -10.49
CA LYS A 91 -14.65 -6.66 -10.35
C LYS A 91 -13.73 -7.58 -11.16
N ALA A 92 -13.42 -7.20 -12.39
CA ALA A 92 -12.56 -7.99 -13.27
C ALA A 92 -11.13 -8.13 -12.73
N ILE A 93 -10.56 -7.04 -12.20
CA ILE A 93 -9.19 -7.05 -11.67
C ILE A 93 -9.12 -7.74 -10.32
N VAL A 94 -10.02 -7.39 -9.37
CA VAL A 94 -10.00 -7.97 -8.01
C VAL A 94 -10.19 -9.49 -8.04
N ALA A 95 -10.97 -10.01 -8.97
CA ALA A 95 -11.14 -11.45 -9.18
C ALA A 95 -9.86 -12.19 -9.64
N GLN A 96 -8.83 -11.47 -10.07
CA GLN A 96 -7.55 -12.06 -10.50
C GLN A 96 -6.52 -12.17 -9.37
N PHE A 97 -6.70 -11.41 -8.27
CA PHE A 97 -5.78 -11.36 -7.14
C PHE A 97 -6.36 -12.02 -5.90
N ASP A 98 -5.48 -12.63 -5.10
CA ASP A 98 -5.84 -13.12 -3.78
C ASP A 98 -5.96 -11.94 -2.78
N ALA A 99 -6.77 -12.11 -1.74
CA ALA A 99 -6.97 -11.06 -0.74
C ALA A 99 -5.65 -10.61 -0.07
N ALA A 100 -4.71 -11.52 0.14
CA ALA A 100 -3.39 -11.22 0.66
C ALA A 100 -2.53 -10.38 -0.32
N GLU A 101 -2.64 -10.65 -1.62
CA GLU A 101 -1.94 -9.90 -2.67
C GLU A 101 -2.48 -8.47 -2.80
N LEU A 102 -3.79 -8.28 -2.64
CA LEU A 102 -4.41 -6.95 -2.64
C LEU A 102 -3.87 -6.05 -1.53
N ILE A 103 -3.40 -6.64 -0.41
CA ILE A 103 -2.78 -5.90 0.70
C ILE A 103 -1.31 -5.63 0.41
N THR A 104 -0.56 -6.67 0.03
CA THR A 104 0.90 -6.61 -0.12
C THR A 104 1.35 -5.92 -1.41
N GLN A 105 0.57 -6.07 -2.50
CA GLN A 105 0.87 -5.54 -3.82
C GLN A 105 -0.10 -4.43 -4.24
N ARG A 106 -0.54 -3.62 -3.28
CA ARG A 106 -1.55 -2.57 -3.51
C ARG A 106 -1.18 -1.62 -4.66
N GLU A 107 0.08 -1.29 -4.81
CA GLU A 107 0.56 -0.38 -5.87
C GLU A 107 0.41 -1.00 -7.26
N VAL A 108 0.76 -2.29 -7.40
CA VAL A 108 0.63 -3.01 -8.67
C VAL A 108 -0.83 -3.11 -9.09
N VAL A 109 -1.71 -3.47 -8.14
CA VAL A 109 -3.15 -3.54 -8.37
C VAL A 109 -3.73 -2.18 -8.75
N SER A 110 -3.32 -1.11 -8.05
CA SER A 110 -3.74 0.26 -8.33
C SER A 110 -3.32 0.72 -9.73
N ALA A 111 -2.09 0.41 -10.14
CA ALA A 111 -1.59 0.72 -11.47
C ALA A 111 -2.39 -0.02 -12.55
N ARG A 112 -2.71 -1.29 -12.33
CA ARG A 112 -3.51 -2.09 -13.26
C ARG A 112 -4.94 -1.55 -13.40
N ILE A 113 -5.58 -1.24 -12.27
CA ILE A 113 -6.92 -0.64 -12.25
C ILE A 113 -6.91 0.70 -13.01
N ARG A 114 -5.88 1.52 -12.81
CA ARG A 114 -5.73 2.80 -13.50
C ARG A 114 -5.61 2.62 -15.01
N GLU A 115 -4.78 1.70 -15.48
CA GLU A 115 -4.55 1.42 -16.90
C GLU A 115 -5.83 0.95 -17.59
N ASP A 116 -6.52 -0.03 -17.01
CA ASP A 116 -7.75 -0.58 -17.58
C ASP A 116 -8.89 0.47 -17.56
N LEU A 117 -9.01 1.25 -16.48
CA LEU A 117 -9.98 2.35 -16.40
C LEU A 117 -9.70 3.45 -17.43
N LEU A 118 -8.44 3.84 -17.63
CA LEU A 118 -8.06 4.82 -18.64
C LEU A 118 -8.45 4.36 -20.04
N THR A 119 -8.22 3.09 -20.35
CA THR A 119 -8.55 2.51 -21.65
C THR A 119 -10.05 2.51 -21.89
N ARG A 120 -10.83 2.05 -20.91
CA ARG A 120 -12.28 2.01 -20.99
C ARG A 120 -12.93 3.40 -21.03
N ALA A 121 -12.45 4.34 -20.21
CA ALA A 121 -13.00 5.70 -20.19
C ALA A 121 -12.78 6.44 -21.51
N ARG A 122 -11.68 6.18 -22.22
CA ARG A 122 -11.40 6.76 -23.55
C ARG A 122 -12.43 6.34 -24.59
N GLU A 123 -12.98 5.13 -24.52
CA GLU A 123 -14.04 4.66 -25.42
C GLU A 123 -15.29 5.55 -25.34
N PHE A 124 -15.51 6.16 -24.17
CA PHE A 124 -16.64 7.09 -23.91
C PHE A 124 -16.25 8.57 -24.02
N ASN A 125 -15.04 8.88 -24.52
CA ASN A 125 -14.49 10.23 -24.61
C ASN A 125 -14.40 10.95 -23.25
N ILE A 126 -14.20 10.20 -22.18
CA ILE A 126 -13.97 10.72 -20.82
C ILE A 126 -12.47 10.65 -20.53
N LEU A 127 -11.89 11.80 -20.15
CA LEU A 127 -10.50 11.89 -19.75
C LEU A 127 -10.41 11.69 -18.24
N LEU A 128 -9.62 10.69 -17.83
CA LEU A 128 -9.27 10.47 -16.42
C LEU A 128 -7.92 11.09 -16.16
N GLU A 129 -7.86 11.99 -15.18
CA GLU A 129 -6.61 12.65 -14.76
C GLU A 129 -5.91 11.82 -13.68
N ASP A 130 -6.67 11.37 -12.68
CA ASP A 130 -6.14 10.54 -11.61
C ASP A 130 -7.14 9.50 -11.13
N VAL A 131 -6.61 8.36 -10.69
CA VAL A 131 -7.36 7.23 -10.15
C VAL A 131 -6.62 6.71 -8.94
N SER A 132 -7.26 6.75 -7.79
CA SER A 132 -6.66 6.29 -6.53
C SER A 132 -7.61 5.42 -5.70
N ILE A 133 -7.07 4.34 -5.13
CA ILE A 133 -7.80 3.49 -4.18
C ILE A 133 -7.78 4.18 -2.82
N THR A 134 -8.96 4.54 -2.31
CA THR A 134 -9.11 5.26 -1.04
C THR A 134 -9.19 4.29 0.13
N HIS A 135 -10.10 3.34 0.05
CA HIS A 135 -10.36 2.35 1.10
C HIS A 135 -10.37 0.95 0.53
N LEU A 136 -9.80 0.03 1.29
CA LEU A 136 -9.81 -1.41 1.03
C LEU A 136 -10.17 -2.09 2.35
N THR A 137 -11.35 -2.70 2.40
CA THR A 137 -11.88 -3.35 3.60
C THR A 137 -12.20 -4.80 3.29
N PHE A 138 -11.72 -5.69 4.12
CA PHE A 138 -11.98 -7.13 4.04
C PHE A 138 -13.07 -7.57 5.02
N GLY A 139 -13.63 -8.75 4.81
CA GLY A 139 -14.54 -9.36 5.76
C GLY A 139 -13.88 -9.56 7.13
N GLN A 140 -14.68 -9.46 8.20
CA GLN A 140 -14.17 -9.58 9.59
C GLN A 140 -13.47 -10.91 9.85
N GLU A 141 -13.95 -12.00 9.28
CA GLU A 141 -13.36 -13.34 9.46
C GLU A 141 -11.97 -13.43 8.83
N PHE A 142 -11.81 -12.87 7.62
CA PHE A 142 -10.50 -12.82 6.96
C PHE A 142 -9.51 -11.94 7.73
N THR A 143 -9.95 -10.78 8.20
CA THR A 143 -9.10 -9.89 9.00
C THR A 143 -8.61 -10.61 10.27
N LYS A 144 -9.49 -11.27 11.00
CA LYS A 144 -9.11 -12.08 12.18
C LYS A 144 -8.14 -13.22 11.85
N ALA A 145 -8.36 -13.92 10.74
CA ALA A 145 -7.48 -15.01 10.30
C ALA A 145 -6.07 -14.50 9.95
N VAL A 146 -5.98 -13.35 9.27
CA VAL A 146 -4.70 -12.70 8.94
C VAL A 146 -4.00 -12.22 10.21
N GLU A 147 -4.71 -11.61 11.15
CA GLU A 147 -4.17 -11.20 12.45
C GLU A 147 -3.63 -12.39 13.23
N GLN A 148 -4.38 -13.48 13.32
CA GLN A 148 -3.93 -14.70 14.00
C GLN A 148 -2.68 -15.31 13.34
N LYS A 149 -2.65 -15.35 12.01
CA LYS A 149 -1.47 -15.80 11.27
C LYS A 149 -0.26 -14.92 11.56
N GLN A 150 -0.45 -13.60 11.60
CA GLN A 150 0.63 -12.66 11.86
C GLN A 150 1.15 -12.76 13.29
N ILE A 151 0.26 -12.93 14.28
CA ILE A 151 0.63 -13.20 15.68
C ILE A 151 1.43 -14.50 15.76
N ALA A 152 0.95 -15.58 15.16
CA ALA A 152 1.65 -16.87 15.18
C ALA A 152 3.04 -16.79 14.50
N GLN A 153 3.17 -16.02 13.42
CA GLN A 153 4.46 -15.79 12.77
C GLN A 153 5.41 -14.99 13.68
N GLN A 154 4.93 -13.92 14.31
CA GLN A 154 5.72 -13.13 15.26
C GLN A 154 6.17 -13.97 16.47
N ASP A 155 5.29 -14.81 16.99
CA ASP A 155 5.63 -15.70 18.11
C ASP A 155 6.68 -16.75 17.70
N ALA A 156 6.57 -17.30 16.48
CA ALA A 156 7.57 -18.22 15.95
C ALA A 156 8.93 -17.53 15.72
N GLU A 157 8.95 -16.32 15.21
CA GLU A 157 10.18 -15.53 15.07
C GLU A 157 10.78 -15.18 16.44
N ARG A 158 9.94 -14.73 17.37
CA ARG A 158 10.37 -14.44 18.75
C ARG A 158 10.98 -15.68 19.43
N ALA A 159 10.36 -16.85 19.24
CA ALA A 159 10.90 -18.11 19.77
C ALA A 159 12.28 -18.44 19.17
N LYS A 160 12.48 -18.23 17.86
CA LYS A 160 13.79 -18.39 17.23
C LYS A 160 14.86 -17.47 17.85
N PHE A 161 14.53 -16.19 18.03
CA PHE A 161 15.45 -15.24 18.66
C PHE A 161 15.77 -15.61 20.12
N VAL A 162 14.80 -16.12 20.87
CA VAL A 162 15.03 -16.58 22.26
C VAL A 162 15.99 -17.77 22.27
N VAL A 163 15.80 -18.74 21.37
CA VAL A 163 16.71 -19.90 21.26
C VAL A 163 18.11 -19.47 20.82
N GLU A 164 18.21 -18.60 19.82
CA GLU A 164 19.49 -18.07 19.34
C GLU A 164 20.23 -17.29 20.43
N LYS A 165 19.51 -16.44 21.17
CA LYS A 165 20.06 -15.72 22.32
C LYS A 165 20.58 -16.67 23.41
N ALA A 166 19.78 -17.70 23.79
CA ALA A 166 20.20 -18.68 24.76
C ALA A 166 21.44 -19.47 24.29
N GLU A 167 21.54 -19.79 23.01
CA GLU A 167 22.71 -20.45 22.44
C GLU A 167 23.95 -19.55 22.48
N GLN A 168 23.80 -18.26 22.16
CA GLN A 168 24.87 -17.28 22.29
C GLN A 168 25.33 -17.08 23.74
N GLU A 169 24.40 -17.02 24.68
CA GLU A 169 24.70 -16.94 26.12
C GLU A 169 25.45 -18.20 26.62
N ARG A 170 25.02 -19.39 26.15
CA ARG A 170 25.70 -20.64 26.44
C ARG A 170 27.14 -20.64 25.89
N GLN A 171 27.32 -20.26 24.62
CA GLN A 171 28.65 -20.16 24.01
C GLN A 171 29.52 -19.15 24.72
N ALA A 172 29.01 -17.97 25.08
CA ALA A 172 29.74 -16.96 25.82
C ALA A 172 30.16 -17.45 27.20
N SER A 173 29.30 -18.24 27.88
CA SER A 173 29.61 -18.87 29.19
C SER A 173 30.73 -19.90 29.04
N VAL A 174 30.68 -20.76 28.02
CA VAL A 174 31.72 -21.74 27.73
C VAL A 174 33.06 -21.07 27.46
N ILE A 175 33.09 -20.09 26.55
CA ILE A 175 34.32 -19.33 26.20
C ILE A 175 34.91 -18.64 27.45
N ARG A 176 34.04 -18.07 28.30
CA ARG A 176 34.51 -17.45 29.57
C ARG A 176 35.12 -18.47 30.52
N ALA A 177 34.47 -19.62 30.68
CA ALA A 177 35.00 -20.70 31.54
C ALA A 177 36.31 -21.28 31.00
N GLU A 178 36.43 -21.46 29.68
CA GLU A 178 37.68 -21.86 29.02
C GLU A 178 38.79 -20.84 29.25
N GLY A 179 38.48 -19.55 29.06
CA GLY A 179 39.42 -18.45 29.29
C GLY A 179 39.87 -18.35 30.75
N GLU A 180 38.99 -18.59 31.72
CA GLU A 180 39.32 -18.64 33.14
C GLU A 180 40.21 -19.85 33.46
N ALA A 181 39.92 -21.01 32.89
CA ALA A 181 40.71 -22.22 33.08
C ALA A 181 42.10 -22.09 32.47
N GLU A 182 42.20 -21.52 31.27
CA GLU A 182 43.49 -21.22 30.60
C GLU A 182 44.30 -20.19 31.39
N GLY A 183 43.65 -19.11 31.85
CA GLY A 183 44.22 -18.10 32.71
C GLY A 183 44.77 -18.70 34.03
N ALA A 184 44.00 -19.56 34.67
CA ALA A 184 44.46 -20.28 35.89
C ALA A 184 45.64 -21.21 35.61
N SER A 185 45.60 -21.93 34.46
CA SER A 185 46.74 -22.79 34.05
C SER A 185 48.01 -21.98 33.80
N LEU A 186 47.90 -20.81 33.11
CA LEU A 186 49.05 -19.92 32.87
C LEU A 186 49.63 -19.34 34.16
N ILE A 187 48.76 -18.96 35.12
CA ILE A 187 49.16 -18.48 36.45
C ILE A 187 49.88 -19.58 37.22
N THR A 188 49.36 -20.82 37.22
CA THR A 188 50.01 -21.96 37.86
C THR A 188 51.39 -22.24 37.28
N LYS A 189 51.51 -22.27 35.96
CA LYS A 189 52.80 -22.44 35.27
C LYS A 189 53.81 -21.30 35.57
N ALA A 190 53.33 -20.08 35.74
CA ALA A 190 54.18 -18.93 36.10
C ALA A 190 54.63 -19.01 37.56
N LEU A 191 53.77 -19.48 38.48
CA LEU A 191 54.11 -19.74 39.88
C LEU A 191 55.15 -20.85 40.03
N ASP A 192 55.01 -21.93 39.27
CA ASP A 192 55.97 -23.05 39.30
C ASP A 192 57.38 -22.60 38.82
N LYS A 193 57.46 -21.62 37.92
CA LYS A 193 58.73 -21.06 37.43
C LYS A 193 59.31 -19.97 38.30
N ALA A 194 58.49 -19.15 38.94
CA ALA A 194 58.89 -17.94 39.66
C ALA A 194 59.05 -18.13 41.18
N GLY A 195 58.61 -19.28 41.76
CA GLY A 195 58.60 -19.54 43.18
C GLY A 195 57.72 -18.59 43.99
N ASP A 196 57.85 -18.60 45.32
CA ASP A 196 57.04 -17.82 46.26
C ASP A 196 57.08 -16.28 46.10
N GLY A 197 58.03 -15.76 45.33
CA GLY A 197 58.24 -14.31 45.12
C GLY A 197 57.06 -13.64 44.43
N LEU A 198 56.40 -14.32 43.50
CA LEU A 198 55.26 -13.80 42.75
C LEU A 198 54.00 -13.68 43.61
N LEU A 199 53.78 -14.58 44.58
CA LEU A 199 52.73 -14.52 45.55
C LEU A 199 52.87 -13.32 46.50
N ALA A 200 54.09 -12.97 46.87
CA ALA A 200 54.35 -11.79 47.71
C ALA A 200 54.05 -10.48 46.97
N VAL A 201 54.44 -10.36 45.69
CA VAL A 201 54.16 -9.18 44.88
C VAL A 201 52.62 -9.01 44.69
N ARG A 202 51.88 -10.06 44.37
CA ARG A 202 50.43 -10.00 44.17
C ARG A 202 49.66 -9.72 45.45
N ARG A 203 50.13 -10.17 46.62
CA ARG A 203 49.59 -9.76 47.91
C ARG A 203 49.75 -8.26 48.15
N ILE A 204 50.85 -7.70 47.77
CA ILE A 204 51.10 -6.25 47.89
C ILE A 204 50.22 -5.46 46.95
N GLU A 205 50.06 -5.88 45.68
CA GLU A 205 49.21 -5.25 44.71
C GLU A 205 47.73 -5.27 45.14
N THR A 206 47.22 -6.44 45.64
CA THR A 206 45.86 -6.57 46.13
C THR A 206 45.63 -5.70 47.36
N SER A 207 46.57 -5.62 48.29
CA SER A 207 46.49 -4.74 49.46
C SER A 207 46.48 -3.26 49.08
N GLN A 208 47.21 -2.85 48.02
CA GLN A 208 47.18 -1.48 47.49
C GLN A 208 45.85 -1.16 46.80
N GLN A 209 45.23 -2.13 46.12
CA GLN A 209 43.90 -1.94 45.52
C GLN A 209 42.81 -1.79 46.56
N ILE A 210 42.85 -2.59 47.61
CA ILE A 210 41.90 -2.49 48.74
C ILE A 210 42.06 -1.18 49.51
N ALA A 211 43.30 -0.65 49.61
CA ALA A 211 43.56 0.62 50.26
C ALA A 211 43.16 1.87 49.44
N LYS A 212 42.83 1.69 48.14
CA LYS A 212 42.40 2.77 47.23
C LYS A 212 40.88 2.82 47.03
N THR A 213 40.14 1.85 47.53
CA THR A 213 38.69 1.79 47.51
C THR A 213 38.16 2.24 48.86
#